data_8dc556f98c7da07cf27404eda2393237
#
_entry.id   8dc556f98c7da07cf27404eda2393237
#
_cell.length_a   1.000
_cell.length_b   1.000
_cell.length_c   1.000
_cell.angle_alpha   90.00
_cell.angle_beta   90.00
_cell.angle_gamma   90.00
#
_symmetry.space_group_name_H-M   'P 1'
#
loop_
_entity.id
_entity.type
_entity.pdbx_description
1 polymer ?
#
loop_
_entity_poly.entity_id
_entity_poly.type
_entity_poly.pdbx_seq_one_letter_code
_entity_poly.pdbx_strand_id
1 'polypeptide(L)'
;MMHVHYDLSLVIGSVAISVLACYFAVSVEQMLFQNVQQQLKKIALIMSGLLLGAAVWSMHFVGMLACQLPAPYQFDLSFTTLSFIIAFIASTFAVWLTARSTLPIARLILSGILMGLGISGMHYTGMMGIQVEGYRSYYDPTIVLLSVLVAIGGAIFTFWFMFRSNYSLRRQAQYKIFIAVLMSLSIVAMHYIGMEALHFYSTAELPQSRHFQMGQGSALLVVILVTSLIFAAAVGVSLLELRLEEKSRQLSLANRELADQALKDNLTKLPNRLY
;
A
#
# COMPACT_ATOMS: atom_id res chain seq x y z
N MET A 1 20.61 28.09 -0.42
CA MET A 1 19.70 26.92 -0.48
C MET A 1 20.58 25.71 -0.60
N MET A 2 20.48 24.76 0.34
CA MET A 2 21.21 23.50 0.22
C MET A 2 20.46 22.58 -0.75
N HIS A 3 21.16 22.10 -1.77
CA HIS A 3 20.63 21.06 -2.65
C HIS A 3 20.74 19.70 -1.93
N VAL A 4 19.63 19.04 -1.77
CA VAL A 4 19.58 17.68 -1.21
C VAL A 4 20.02 16.71 -2.31
N HIS A 5 21.02 15.89 -2.03
CA HIS A 5 21.43 14.81 -2.93
C HIS A 5 20.73 13.51 -2.54
N TYR A 6 20.36 12.73 -3.53
CA TYR A 6 19.73 11.42 -3.33
C TYR A 6 20.60 10.29 -3.85
N ASP A 7 20.71 9.22 -3.08
CA ASP A 7 21.26 7.95 -3.57
C ASP A 7 20.24 7.28 -4.49
N LEU A 8 20.56 7.22 -5.77
CA LEU A 8 19.67 6.70 -6.81
C LEU A 8 19.32 5.22 -6.58
N SER A 9 20.21 4.43 -6.03
CA SER A 9 19.96 3.01 -5.74
C SER A 9 18.89 2.82 -4.69
N LEU A 10 18.93 3.64 -3.62
CA LEU A 10 17.90 3.64 -2.57
C LEU A 10 16.58 4.24 -3.06
N VAL A 11 16.61 5.24 -3.94
CA VAL A 11 15.40 5.76 -4.60
C VAL A 11 14.70 4.66 -5.40
N ILE A 12 15.44 3.96 -6.27
CA ILE A 12 14.89 2.84 -7.04
C ILE A 12 14.36 1.74 -6.10
N GLY A 13 15.11 1.42 -5.04
CA GLY A 13 14.69 0.47 -4.01
C GLY A 13 13.37 0.87 -3.35
N SER A 14 13.20 2.14 -2.97
CA SER A 14 11.97 2.65 -2.35
C SER A 14 10.75 2.51 -3.27
N VAL A 15 10.91 2.81 -4.56
CA VAL A 15 9.87 2.65 -5.58
C VAL A 15 9.53 1.16 -5.77
N ALA A 16 10.54 0.30 -5.90
CA ALA A 16 10.33 -1.13 -6.09
C ALA A 16 9.58 -1.78 -4.91
N ILE A 17 9.95 -1.43 -3.68
CA ILE A 17 9.25 -1.89 -2.46
C ILE A 17 7.80 -1.43 -2.47
N SER A 18 7.54 -0.17 -2.80
CA SER A 18 6.19 0.38 -2.88
C SER A 18 5.32 -0.33 -3.91
N VAL A 19 5.84 -0.53 -5.14
CA VAL A 19 5.12 -1.24 -6.21
C VAL A 19 4.80 -2.68 -5.78
N LEU A 20 5.77 -3.38 -5.20
CA LEU A 20 5.61 -4.76 -4.75
C LEU A 20 4.53 -4.86 -3.66
N ALA A 21 4.61 -4.01 -2.64
CA ALA A 21 3.64 -4.01 -1.54
C ALA A 21 2.22 -3.62 -2.01
N CYS A 22 2.11 -2.64 -2.91
CA CYS A 22 0.84 -2.28 -3.55
C CYS A 22 0.27 -3.43 -4.39
N TYR A 23 1.12 -4.19 -5.11
CA TYR A 23 0.68 -5.37 -5.87
C TYR A 23 0.02 -6.41 -4.97
N PHE A 24 0.63 -6.70 -3.83
CA PHE A 24 0.06 -7.65 -2.88
C PHE A 24 -1.18 -7.11 -2.16
N ALA A 25 -1.22 -5.83 -1.84
CA ALA A 25 -2.41 -5.18 -1.31
C ALA A 25 -3.60 -5.35 -2.27
N VAL A 26 -3.41 -5.07 -3.55
CA VAL A 26 -4.43 -5.25 -4.60
C VAL A 26 -4.82 -6.73 -4.77
N SER A 27 -3.86 -7.65 -4.67
CA SER A 27 -4.15 -9.09 -4.75
C SER A 27 -5.02 -9.56 -3.59
N VAL A 28 -4.73 -9.14 -2.37
CA VAL A 28 -5.55 -9.46 -1.18
C VAL A 28 -6.91 -8.77 -1.25
N GLU A 29 -6.96 -7.51 -1.72
CA GLU A 29 -8.22 -6.77 -1.86
C GLU A 29 -9.21 -7.48 -2.80
N GLN A 30 -8.74 -8.16 -3.84
CA GLN A 30 -9.59 -8.93 -4.74
C GLN A 30 -10.39 -10.03 -4.04
N MET A 31 -9.89 -10.58 -2.93
CA MET A 31 -10.62 -11.56 -2.14
C MET A 31 -11.91 -10.99 -1.53
N LEU A 32 -12.00 -9.67 -1.34
CA LEU A 32 -13.20 -9.00 -0.83
C LEU A 32 -14.39 -9.10 -1.79
N PHE A 33 -14.10 -9.25 -3.09
CA PHE A 33 -15.13 -9.37 -4.15
C PHE A 33 -15.49 -10.82 -4.49
N GLN A 34 -14.78 -11.80 -3.90
CA GLN A 34 -15.07 -13.21 -4.09
C GLN A 34 -16.19 -13.69 -3.14
N ASN A 35 -16.83 -14.81 -3.51
CA ASN A 35 -17.86 -15.42 -2.67
C ASN A 35 -17.23 -16.30 -1.59
N VAL A 36 -16.50 -15.67 -0.66
CA VAL A 36 -15.83 -16.31 0.47
C VAL A 36 -16.54 -16.00 1.78
N GLN A 37 -16.24 -16.78 2.83
CA GLN A 37 -16.80 -16.57 4.16
C GLN A 37 -16.55 -15.14 4.68
N GLN A 38 -17.51 -14.59 5.41
CA GLN A 38 -17.45 -13.22 5.94
C GLN A 38 -16.21 -12.98 6.82
N GLN A 39 -15.74 -14.01 7.54
CA GLN A 39 -14.54 -13.91 8.37
C GLN A 39 -13.28 -13.73 7.53
N LEU A 40 -13.17 -14.44 6.39
CA LEU A 40 -12.07 -14.27 5.45
C LEU A 40 -12.07 -12.87 4.82
N LYS A 41 -13.25 -12.31 4.55
CA LYS A 41 -13.35 -10.91 4.07
C LYS A 41 -12.81 -9.90 5.08
N LYS A 42 -13.11 -10.07 6.39
CA LYS A 42 -12.54 -9.20 7.43
C LYS A 42 -11.02 -9.30 7.50
N ILE A 43 -10.48 -10.51 7.43
CA ILE A 43 -9.03 -10.73 7.41
C ILE A 43 -8.41 -10.09 6.16
N ALA A 44 -8.99 -10.32 4.99
CA ALA A 44 -8.50 -9.73 3.73
C ALA A 44 -8.52 -8.19 3.78
N LEU A 45 -9.55 -7.58 4.37
CA LEU A 45 -9.63 -6.13 4.55
C LEU A 45 -8.47 -5.60 5.41
N ILE A 46 -8.25 -6.20 6.57
CA ILE A 46 -7.18 -5.79 7.49
C ILE A 46 -5.82 -6.00 6.85
N MET A 47 -5.61 -7.15 6.19
CA MET A 47 -4.35 -7.47 5.52
C MET A 47 -4.08 -6.56 4.33
N SER A 48 -5.08 -6.25 3.51
CA SER A 48 -4.92 -5.30 2.40
C SER A 48 -4.57 -3.90 2.90
N GLY A 49 -5.26 -3.43 3.95
CA GLY A 49 -4.94 -2.15 4.59
C GLY A 49 -3.55 -2.12 5.21
N LEU A 50 -3.11 -3.23 5.84
CA LEU A 50 -1.78 -3.36 6.42
C LEU A 50 -0.69 -3.32 5.32
N LEU A 51 -0.88 -4.08 4.24
CA LEU A 51 0.07 -4.11 3.12
C LEU A 51 0.17 -2.75 2.44
N LEU A 52 -0.96 -2.07 2.22
CA LEU A 52 -0.98 -0.75 1.60
C LEU A 52 -0.38 0.32 2.51
N GLY A 53 -0.70 0.29 3.81
CA GLY A 53 -0.09 1.16 4.81
C GLY A 53 1.41 0.93 4.94
N ALA A 54 1.85 -0.33 4.93
CA ALA A 54 3.27 -0.68 4.92
C ALA A 54 3.98 -0.25 3.63
N ALA A 55 3.30 -0.29 2.47
CA ALA A 55 3.83 0.26 1.21
C ALA A 55 4.14 1.74 1.32
N VAL A 56 3.19 2.53 1.85
CA VAL A 56 3.34 3.97 2.04
C VAL A 56 4.48 4.27 3.01
N TRP A 57 4.48 3.57 4.15
CA TRP A 57 5.44 3.82 5.22
C TRP A 57 6.87 3.38 4.84
N SER A 58 7.04 2.19 4.27
CA SER A 58 8.37 1.69 3.89
C SER A 58 8.99 2.52 2.76
N MET A 59 8.19 2.94 1.77
CA MET A 59 8.67 3.84 0.72
C MET A 59 9.18 5.16 1.29
N HIS A 60 8.43 5.77 2.23
CA HIS A 60 8.84 7.02 2.86
C HIS A 60 10.18 6.87 3.60
N PHE A 61 10.34 5.86 4.46
CA PHE A 61 11.55 5.71 5.25
C PHE A 61 12.75 5.25 4.41
N VAL A 62 12.58 4.41 3.38
CA VAL A 62 13.65 4.10 2.43
C VAL A 62 14.01 5.33 1.59
N GLY A 63 13.02 6.14 1.18
CA GLY A 63 13.23 7.42 0.52
C GLY A 63 14.00 8.42 1.39
N MET A 64 13.72 8.43 2.70
CA MET A 64 14.50 9.24 3.67
C MET A 64 15.94 8.76 3.85
N LEU A 65 16.17 7.45 3.83
CA LEU A 65 17.54 6.89 3.86
C LEU A 65 18.31 7.21 2.57
N ALA A 66 17.61 7.40 1.45
CA ALA A 66 18.21 7.86 0.20
C ALA A 66 18.63 9.34 0.24
N CYS A 67 18.03 10.13 1.14
CA CYS A 67 18.26 11.55 1.27
C CYS A 67 19.55 11.82 2.06
N GLN A 68 20.54 12.46 1.43
CA GLN A 68 21.78 12.87 2.08
C GLN A 68 21.58 14.25 2.72
N LEU A 69 21.30 14.25 4.02
CA LEU A 69 21.14 15.45 4.82
C LEU A 69 22.50 16.05 5.21
N PRO A 70 22.59 17.37 5.45
CA PRO A 70 23.86 18.07 5.71
C PRO A 70 24.51 17.74 7.04
N ALA A 71 23.78 17.09 7.97
CA ALA A 71 24.26 16.68 9.28
C ALA A 71 23.65 15.35 9.69
N PRO A 72 24.26 14.64 10.66
CA PRO A 72 23.65 13.44 11.25
C PRO A 72 22.23 13.70 11.73
N TYR A 73 21.33 12.77 11.48
CA TYR A 73 19.94 12.89 11.89
C TYR A 73 19.47 11.62 12.59
N GLN A 74 18.44 11.79 13.40
CA GLN A 74 17.83 10.72 14.18
C GLN A 74 16.31 10.76 13.99
N PHE A 75 15.69 9.59 14.20
CA PHE A 75 14.23 9.44 14.13
C PHE A 75 13.65 9.30 15.54
N ASP A 76 12.60 10.04 15.83
CA ASP A 76 11.78 9.83 17.03
C ASP A 76 10.88 8.62 16.84
N LEU A 77 11.00 7.64 17.76
CA LEU A 77 10.25 6.39 17.67
C LEU A 77 8.73 6.61 17.78
N SER A 78 8.29 7.59 18.55
CA SER A 78 6.85 7.88 18.75
C SER A 78 6.23 8.38 17.45
N PHE A 79 6.87 9.34 16.78
CA PHE A 79 6.41 9.85 15.47
C PHE A 79 6.51 8.79 14.38
N THR A 80 7.57 7.99 14.38
CA THR A 80 7.76 6.87 13.45
C THR A 80 6.63 5.85 13.58
N THR A 81 6.27 5.47 14.81
CA THR A 81 5.17 4.53 15.06
C THR A 81 3.82 5.16 14.74
N LEU A 82 3.60 6.42 15.13
CA LEU A 82 2.35 7.14 14.85
C LEU A 82 2.12 7.27 13.34
N SER A 83 3.16 7.57 12.57
CA SER A 83 3.07 7.66 11.10
C SER A 83 2.62 6.34 10.48
N PHE A 84 3.13 5.18 10.97
CA PHE A 84 2.68 3.87 10.53
C PHE A 84 1.20 3.62 10.84
N ILE A 85 0.76 3.96 12.06
CA ILE A 85 -0.65 3.80 12.48
C ILE A 85 -1.58 4.64 11.60
N ILE A 86 -1.20 5.89 11.27
CA ILE A 86 -1.96 6.75 10.36
C ILE A 86 -2.10 6.09 8.98
N ALA A 87 -0.98 5.61 8.39
CA ALA A 87 -0.99 4.94 7.10
C ALA A 87 -1.89 3.70 7.12
N PHE A 88 -1.76 2.86 8.14
CA PHE A 88 -2.54 1.63 8.28
C PHE A 88 -4.05 1.90 8.41
N ILE A 89 -4.44 2.83 9.30
CA ILE A 89 -5.85 3.16 9.52
C ILE A 89 -6.45 3.76 8.24
N ALA A 90 -5.80 4.76 7.64
CA ALA A 90 -6.31 5.42 6.44
C ALA A 90 -6.44 4.43 5.27
N SER A 91 -5.44 3.58 5.05
CA SER A 91 -5.47 2.55 4.02
C SER A 91 -6.59 1.54 4.25
N THR A 92 -6.78 1.07 5.48
CA THR A 92 -7.85 0.13 5.83
C THR A 92 -9.23 0.73 5.58
N PHE A 93 -9.45 2.00 5.97
CA PHE A 93 -10.71 2.69 5.72
C PHE A 93 -10.94 2.97 4.23
N ALA A 94 -9.90 3.35 3.48
CA ALA A 94 -10.00 3.55 2.03
C ALA A 94 -10.41 2.26 1.33
N VAL A 95 -9.74 1.13 1.64
CA VAL A 95 -10.10 -0.20 1.10
C VAL A 95 -11.50 -0.62 1.54
N TRP A 96 -11.90 -0.37 2.78
CA TRP A 96 -13.25 -0.68 3.25
C TRP A 96 -14.33 0.07 2.49
N LEU A 97 -14.08 1.33 2.13
CA LEU A 97 -15.01 2.13 1.32
C LEU A 97 -15.13 1.59 -0.10
N THR A 98 -14.03 1.11 -0.69
CA THR A 98 -13.99 0.55 -2.05
C THR A 98 -14.48 -0.89 -2.13
N ALA A 99 -14.48 -1.65 -1.03
CA ALA A 99 -14.86 -3.05 -0.95
C ALA A 99 -16.39 -3.29 -1.08
N ARG A 100 -17.02 -2.72 -2.12
CA ARG A 100 -18.46 -2.85 -2.39
C ARG A 100 -18.70 -3.21 -3.85
N SER A 101 -19.78 -3.96 -4.11
CA SER A 101 -20.17 -4.35 -5.48
C SER A 101 -20.56 -3.15 -6.37
N THR A 102 -21.11 -2.11 -5.75
CA THR A 102 -21.44 -0.83 -6.40
C THR A 102 -20.72 0.28 -5.67
N LEU A 103 -19.95 1.10 -6.40
CA LEU A 103 -19.22 2.22 -5.83
C LEU A 103 -19.79 3.54 -6.39
N PRO A 104 -20.67 4.23 -5.64
CA PRO A 104 -21.11 5.57 -6.00
C PRO A 104 -19.90 6.51 -6.08
N ILE A 105 -19.94 7.48 -7.00
CA ILE A 105 -18.83 8.43 -7.20
C ILE A 105 -18.42 9.15 -5.92
N ALA A 106 -19.37 9.45 -5.06
CA ALA A 106 -19.09 10.09 -3.76
C ALA A 106 -18.19 9.21 -2.85
N ARG A 107 -18.45 7.90 -2.80
CA ARG A 107 -17.59 6.98 -2.03
C ARG A 107 -16.21 6.81 -2.64
N LEU A 108 -16.13 6.77 -3.97
CA LEU A 108 -14.86 6.72 -4.67
C LEU A 108 -14.01 7.96 -4.36
N ILE A 109 -14.59 9.15 -4.44
CA ILE A 109 -13.91 10.40 -4.09
C ILE A 109 -13.50 10.39 -2.62
N LEU A 110 -14.39 9.98 -1.72
CA LEU A 110 -14.10 9.92 -0.29
C LEU A 110 -12.95 8.95 0.03
N SER A 111 -12.93 7.76 -0.61
CA SER A 111 -11.84 6.79 -0.43
C SER A 111 -10.50 7.33 -0.91
N GLY A 112 -10.48 8.03 -2.07
CA GLY A 112 -9.28 8.66 -2.58
C GLY A 112 -8.79 9.83 -1.71
N ILE A 113 -9.70 10.65 -1.18
CA ILE A 113 -9.38 11.72 -0.22
C ILE A 113 -8.78 11.10 1.05
N LEU A 114 -9.41 10.08 1.63
CA LEU A 114 -8.90 9.40 2.83
C LEU A 114 -7.51 8.78 2.59
N MET A 115 -7.33 8.13 1.45
CA MET A 115 -6.04 7.54 1.09
C MET A 115 -4.97 8.61 0.91
N GLY A 116 -5.26 9.69 0.16
CA GLY A 116 -4.33 10.78 -0.07
C GLY A 116 -3.96 11.53 1.21
N LEU A 117 -4.94 11.78 2.09
CA LEU A 117 -4.69 12.35 3.42
C LEU A 117 -3.89 11.39 4.30
N GLY A 118 -4.12 10.07 4.18
CA GLY A 118 -3.34 9.06 4.89
C GLY A 118 -1.87 9.04 4.45
N ILE A 119 -1.62 9.10 3.14
CA ILE A 119 -0.27 9.18 2.57
C ILE A 119 0.44 10.44 3.06
N SER A 120 -0.21 11.59 2.93
CA SER A 120 0.37 12.89 3.35
C SER A 120 0.52 12.99 4.86
N GLY A 121 -0.49 12.54 5.62
CA GLY A 121 -0.45 12.51 7.08
C GLY A 121 0.67 11.63 7.61
N MET A 122 0.89 10.45 7.01
CA MET A 122 2.02 9.59 7.34
C MET A 122 3.34 10.29 7.06
N HIS A 123 3.49 10.87 5.85
CA HIS A 123 4.73 11.54 5.45
C HIS A 123 5.09 12.68 6.39
N TYR A 124 4.19 13.64 6.59
CA TYR A 124 4.50 14.81 7.42
C TYR A 124 4.64 14.45 8.91
N THR A 125 3.90 13.46 9.41
CA THR A 125 4.12 12.94 10.78
C THR A 125 5.49 12.27 10.91
N GLY A 126 5.91 11.48 9.91
CA GLY A 126 7.24 10.89 9.86
C GLY A 126 8.34 11.96 9.84
N MET A 127 8.15 13.01 9.04
CA MET A 127 9.08 14.15 8.95
C MET A 127 9.16 14.95 10.25
N MET A 128 8.06 15.10 11.01
CA MET A 128 8.08 15.74 12.34
C MET A 128 8.96 14.99 13.34
N GLY A 129 9.16 13.67 13.13
CA GLY A 129 10.03 12.83 13.94
C GLY A 129 11.52 12.97 13.60
N ILE A 130 11.90 13.67 12.54
CA ILE A 130 13.30 13.80 12.13
C ILE A 130 13.96 14.95 12.87
N GLN A 131 15.07 14.66 13.53
CA GLN A 131 15.88 15.65 14.24
C GLN A 131 17.28 15.68 13.60
N VAL A 132 17.63 16.84 13.03
CA VAL A 132 18.92 17.10 12.41
C VAL A 132 19.73 18.00 13.34
N GLU A 133 20.95 17.59 13.70
CA GLU A 133 21.79 18.34 14.64
C GLU A 133 22.12 19.73 14.09
N GLY A 134 21.86 20.78 14.90
CA GLY A 134 22.16 22.17 14.55
C GLY A 134 21.24 22.79 13.50
N TYR A 135 20.14 22.13 13.14
CA TYR A 135 19.20 22.63 12.13
C TYR A 135 17.76 22.55 12.61
N ARG A 136 16.94 23.51 12.15
CA ARG A 136 15.47 23.47 12.24
C ARG A 136 14.89 23.36 10.83
N SER A 137 13.80 22.63 10.72
CA SER A 137 13.04 22.45 9.48
C SER A 137 11.92 23.49 9.35
N TYR A 138 11.73 23.98 8.15
CA TYR A 138 10.59 24.78 7.71
C TYR A 138 10.00 24.17 6.45
N TYR A 139 8.68 24.22 6.31
CA TYR A 139 7.97 23.70 5.14
C TYR A 139 7.31 24.83 4.38
N ASP A 140 7.52 24.88 3.05
CA ASP A 140 6.78 25.76 2.17
C ASP A 140 5.31 25.29 2.08
N PRO A 141 4.34 26.09 2.55
CA PRO A 141 2.93 25.67 2.58
C PRO A 141 2.35 25.43 1.18
N THR A 142 2.87 26.10 0.15
CA THR A 142 2.39 25.96 -1.22
C THR A 142 2.78 24.59 -1.78
N ILE A 143 4.04 24.18 -1.57
CA ILE A 143 4.53 22.88 -2.02
C ILE A 143 3.90 21.74 -1.18
N VAL A 144 3.69 21.98 0.13
CA VAL A 144 2.93 21.04 0.99
C VAL A 144 1.53 20.82 0.42
N LEU A 145 0.79 21.89 0.11
CA LEU A 145 -0.55 21.79 -0.47
C LEU A 145 -0.51 21.01 -1.81
N LEU A 146 0.46 21.32 -2.67
CA LEU A 146 0.62 20.62 -3.95
C LEU A 146 0.85 19.11 -3.73
N SER A 147 1.73 18.72 -2.81
CA SER A 147 2.00 17.31 -2.51
C SER A 147 0.75 16.57 -2.02
N VAL A 148 -0.06 17.20 -1.18
CA VAL A 148 -1.33 16.66 -0.68
C VAL A 148 -2.33 16.49 -1.84
N LEU A 149 -2.46 17.49 -2.71
CA LEU A 149 -3.36 17.41 -3.87
C LEU A 149 -2.93 16.31 -4.85
N VAL A 150 -1.63 16.13 -5.07
CA VAL A 150 -1.08 15.04 -5.89
C VAL A 150 -1.40 13.67 -5.29
N ALA A 151 -1.26 13.51 -3.96
CA ALA A 151 -1.63 12.26 -3.28
C ALA A 151 -3.12 11.96 -3.43
N ILE A 152 -3.99 12.93 -3.18
CA ILE A 152 -5.45 12.78 -3.29
C ILE A 152 -5.85 12.47 -4.74
N GLY A 153 -5.38 13.27 -5.70
CA GLY A 153 -5.69 13.09 -7.10
C GLY A 153 -5.24 11.74 -7.65
N GLY A 154 -4.01 11.33 -7.32
CA GLY A 154 -3.47 10.04 -7.70
C GLY A 154 -4.21 8.86 -7.09
N ALA A 155 -4.61 8.94 -5.81
CA ALA A 155 -5.41 7.92 -5.14
C ALA A 155 -6.82 7.82 -5.75
N ILE A 156 -7.50 8.96 -5.99
CA ILE A 156 -8.81 8.99 -6.68
C ILE A 156 -8.71 8.34 -8.06
N PHE A 157 -7.68 8.72 -8.84
CA PHE A 157 -7.47 8.18 -10.17
C PHE A 157 -7.23 6.66 -10.14
N THR A 158 -6.39 6.18 -9.21
CA THR A 158 -6.11 4.75 -9.04
C THR A 158 -7.38 3.96 -8.69
N PHE A 159 -8.15 4.43 -7.72
CA PHE A 159 -9.40 3.77 -7.34
C PHE A 159 -10.46 3.85 -8.44
N TRP A 160 -10.55 4.98 -9.16
CA TRP A 160 -11.44 5.10 -10.31
C TRP A 160 -11.09 4.09 -11.40
N PHE A 161 -9.82 3.98 -11.76
CA PHE A 161 -9.37 3.03 -12.77
C PHE A 161 -9.60 1.59 -12.31
N MET A 162 -9.29 1.28 -11.05
CA MET A 162 -9.52 -0.04 -10.47
C MET A 162 -11.01 -0.44 -10.52
N PHE A 163 -11.91 0.52 -10.29
CA PHE A 163 -13.35 0.25 -10.26
C PHE A 163 -13.99 0.21 -11.65
N ARG A 164 -13.47 0.99 -12.60
CA ARG A 164 -13.97 1.04 -13.97
C ARG A 164 -13.69 -0.26 -14.73
N SER A 165 -12.72 -1.04 -14.34
CA SER A 165 -12.28 -2.23 -15.04
C SER A 165 -13.19 -3.44 -14.78
N ASN A 166 -13.39 -4.27 -15.81
CA ASN A 166 -14.19 -5.49 -15.73
C ASN A 166 -13.58 -6.51 -14.77
N TYR A 167 -14.41 -7.30 -14.10
CA TYR A 167 -13.97 -8.31 -13.12
C TYR A 167 -12.97 -9.32 -13.71
N SER A 168 -13.12 -9.72 -14.98
CA SER A 168 -12.19 -10.64 -15.66
C SER A 168 -10.79 -10.04 -15.82
N LEU A 169 -10.68 -8.74 -16.09
CA LEU A 169 -9.40 -8.03 -16.19
C LEU A 169 -8.72 -7.92 -14.83
N ARG A 170 -9.50 -7.70 -13.76
CA ARG A 170 -8.95 -7.56 -12.40
C ARG A 170 -8.17 -8.79 -11.92
N ARG A 171 -8.48 -10.00 -12.42
CA ARG A 171 -7.77 -11.23 -12.10
C ARG A 171 -6.43 -11.38 -12.82
N GLN A 172 -6.15 -10.60 -13.85
CA GLN A 172 -4.91 -10.69 -14.61
C GLN A 172 -3.76 -10.02 -13.85
N ALA A 173 -2.61 -10.69 -13.79
CA ALA A 173 -1.42 -10.17 -13.12
C ALA A 173 -0.98 -8.80 -13.68
N GLN A 174 -1.05 -8.62 -15.00
CA GLN A 174 -0.72 -7.37 -15.68
C GLN A 174 -1.57 -6.19 -15.18
N TYR A 175 -2.86 -6.44 -14.96
CA TYR A 175 -3.76 -5.43 -14.41
C TYR A 175 -3.41 -5.07 -12.96
N LYS A 176 -3.12 -6.08 -12.12
CA LYS A 176 -2.68 -5.86 -10.74
C LYS A 176 -1.39 -5.04 -10.68
N ILE A 177 -0.42 -5.36 -11.55
CA ILE A 177 0.83 -4.61 -11.68
C ILE A 177 0.55 -3.15 -12.06
N PHE A 178 -0.31 -2.92 -13.05
CA PHE A 178 -0.66 -1.58 -13.49
C PHE A 178 -1.27 -0.72 -12.37
N ILE A 179 -2.24 -1.27 -11.61
CA ILE A 179 -2.83 -0.60 -10.46
C ILE A 179 -1.79 -0.34 -9.36
N ALA A 180 -0.92 -1.32 -9.09
CA ALA A 180 0.14 -1.17 -8.11
C ALA A 180 1.12 -0.05 -8.49
N VAL A 181 1.47 0.05 -9.75
CA VAL A 181 2.33 1.14 -10.28
C VAL A 181 1.63 2.49 -10.14
N LEU A 182 0.34 2.60 -10.49
CA LEU A 182 -0.42 3.85 -10.33
C LEU A 182 -0.47 4.31 -8.88
N MET A 183 -0.78 3.40 -7.95
CA MET A 183 -0.82 3.73 -6.53
C MET A 183 0.57 4.09 -6.01
N SER A 184 1.60 3.30 -6.35
CA SER A 184 2.98 3.59 -5.98
C SER A 184 3.44 4.95 -6.52
N LEU A 185 3.09 5.29 -7.76
CA LEU A 185 3.43 6.59 -8.35
C LEU A 185 2.82 7.75 -7.55
N SER A 186 1.59 7.59 -7.08
CA SER A 186 0.93 8.59 -6.22
C SER A 186 1.68 8.79 -4.90
N ILE A 187 2.14 7.69 -4.27
CA ILE A 187 2.90 7.71 -3.02
C ILE A 187 4.26 8.36 -3.23
N VAL A 188 4.98 7.93 -4.27
CA VAL A 188 6.33 8.41 -4.61
C VAL A 188 6.29 9.89 -4.98
N ALA A 189 5.35 10.30 -5.84
CA ALA A 189 5.22 11.69 -6.26
C ALA A 189 4.94 12.61 -5.05
N MET A 190 4.01 12.21 -4.17
CA MET A 190 3.75 12.98 -2.96
C MET A 190 4.99 13.10 -2.07
N HIS A 191 5.73 11.99 -1.85
CA HIS A 191 6.91 11.99 -1.01
C HIS A 191 7.98 12.94 -1.52
N TYR A 192 8.37 12.84 -2.81
CA TYR A 192 9.45 13.67 -3.34
C TYR A 192 9.02 15.13 -3.51
N ILE A 193 7.76 15.43 -3.87
CA ILE A 193 7.25 16.80 -3.85
C ILE A 193 7.23 17.33 -2.41
N GLY A 194 6.82 16.51 -1.44
CA GLY A 194 6.85 16.89 -0.03
C GLY A 194 8.26 17.15 0.52
N MET A 195 9.27 16.44 0.00
CA MET A 195 10.68 16.69 0.31
C MET A 195 11.19 18.01 -0.27
N GLU A 196 10.71 18.43 -1.44
CA GLU A 196 11.03 19.77 -2.00
C GLU A 196 10.44 20.92 -1.17
N ALA A 197 9.39 20.65 -0.37
CA ALA A 197 8.85 21.65 0.56
C ALA A 197 9.76 21.89 1.78
N LEU A 198 10.69 20.97 2.05
CA LEU A 198 11.51 20.99 3.25
C LEU A 198 12.75 21.87 3.09
N HIS A 199 12.88 22.87 3.96
CA HIS A 199 14.04 23.74 4.04
C HIS A 199 14.67 23.66 5.43
N PHE A 200 16.01 23.60 5.47
CA PHE A 200 16.77 23.62 6.71
C PHE A 200 17.46 24.96 6.91
N TYR A 201 17.38 25.49 8.13
CA TYR A 201 18.15 26.65 8.54
C TYR A 201 18.95 26.32 9.80
N SER A 202 20.18 26.81 9.85
CA SER A 202 21.09 26.58 10.98
C SER A 202 20.56 27.32 12.22
N THR A 203 20.64 26.68 13.38
CA THR A 203 20.32 27.27 14.68
C THR A 203 21.44 26.98 15.66
N ALA A 204 21.74 27.95 16.55
CA ALA A 204 22.70 27.77 17.64
C ALA A 204 22.14 26.96 18.82
N GLU A 205 20.83 26.69 18.82
CA GLU A 205 20.17 25.91 19.85
C GLU A 205 20.38 24.40 19.60
N LEU A 206 20.91 23.70 20.60
CA LEU A 206 20.97 22.24 20.57
C LEU A 206 19.55 21.66 20.62
N PRO A 207 19.26 20.60 19.85
CA PRO A 207 17.98 19.93 19.92
C PRO A 207 17.74 19.43 21.35
N GLN A 208 16.62 19.79 21.94
CA GLN A 208 16.19 19.20 23.21
C GLN A 208 15.66 17.78 22.93
N SER A 209 16.50 16.80 23.14
CA SER A 209 16.13 15.38 23.04
C SER A 209 15.14 15.02 24.16
N ARG A 210 13.86 14.95 23.83
CA ARG A 210 12.80 14.62 24.81
C ARG A 210 12.27 13.18 24.70
N HIS A 211 12.64 12.42 23.66
CA HIS A 211 12.07 11.11 23.38
C HIS A 211 13.15 10.08 23.00
N PHE A 212 12.76 8.82 22.98
CA PHE A 212 13.63 7.73 22.57
C PHE A 212 14.01 7.89 21.08
N GLN A 213 15.27 8.20 20.84
CA GLN A 213 15.83 8.47 19.51
C GLN A 213 16.39 7.20 18.89
N MET A 214 16.12 7.03 17.61
CA MET A 214 16.57 5.92 16.80
C MET A 214 17.59 6.43 15.78
N GLY A 215 18.83 5.97 15.87
CA GLY A 215 19.86 6.31 14.88
C GLY A 215 19.55 5.71 13.50
N GLN A 216 20.25 6.17 12.46
CA GLN A 216 20.06 5.69 11.09
C GLN A 216 20.18 4.15 10.98
N GLY A 217 21.11 3.53 11.68
CA GLY A 217 21.30 2.07 11.68
C GLY A 217 20.10 1.31 12.25
N SER A 218 19.52 1.77 13.36
CA SER A 218 18.31 1.16 13.94
C SER A 218 17.08 1.44 13.09
N ALA A 219 16.96 2.61 12.46
CA ALA A 219 15.92 2.90 11.50
C ALA A 219 15.99 1.95 10.28
N LEU A 220 17.19 1.72 9.76
CA LEU A 220 17.44 0.76 8.69
C LEU A 220 16.99 -0.65 9.08
N LEU A 221 17.30 -1.10 10.29
CA LEU A 221 16.87 -2.41 10.80
C LEU A 221 15.34 -2.53 10.84
N VAL A 222 14.63 -1.50 11.31
CA VAL A 222 13.17 -1.48 11.34
C VAL A 222 12.60 -1.53 9.93
N VAL A 223 13.15 -0.77 9.00
CA VAL A 223 12.73 -0.79 7.59
C VAL A 223 12.97 -2.17 6.97
N ILE A 224 14.13 -2.80 7.19
CA ILE A 224 14.41 -4.17 6.72
C ILE A 224 13.39 -5.16 7.30
N LEU A 225 13.07 -5.05 8.58
CA LEU A 225 12.11 -5.93 9.24
C LEU A 225 10.71 -5.78 8.63
N VAL A 226 10.25 -4.55 8.45
CA VAL A 226 8.94 -4.27 7.83
C VAL A 226 8.91 -4.74 6.38
N THR A 227 9.95 -4.48 5.59
CA THR A 227 10.02 -4.94 4.20
C THR A 227 10.08 -6.47 4.12
N SER A 228 10.80 -7.13 5.02
CA SER A 228 10.82 -8.60 5.11
C SER A 228 9.45 -9.17 5.46
N LEU A 229 8.71 -8.51 6.35
CA LEU A 229 7.33 -8.89 6.68
C LEU A 229 6.39 -8.72 5.48
N ILE A 230 6.54 -7.65 4.71
CA ILE A 230 5.83 -7.45 3.44
C ILE A 230 6.12 -8.61 2.48
N PHE A 231 7.39 -9.00 2.32
CA PHE A 231 7.79 -10.13 1.49
C PHE A 231 7.20 -11.45 1.97
N ALA A 232 7.24 -11.71 3.28
CA ALA A 232 6.66 -12.93 3.85
C ALA A 232 5.14 -12.99 3.64
N ALA A 233 4.43 -11.87 3.86
CA ALA A 233 3.02 -11.74 3.57
C ALA A 233 2.72 -11.95 2.08
N ALA A 234 3.56 -11.41 1.21
CA ALA A 234 3.52 -11.56 -0.22
C ALA A 234 3.58 -13.02 -0.66
N VAL A 235 4.56 -13.76 -0.18
CA VAL A 235 4.70 -15.20 -0.43
C VAL A 235 3.49 -15.95 0.10
N GLY A 236 3.02 -15.62 1.31
CA GLY A 236 1.82 -16.22 1.90
C GLY A 236 0.57 -16.04 1.04
N VAL A 237 0.35 -14.83 0.52
CA VAL A 237 -0.78 -14.52 -0.40
C VAL A 237 -0.65 -15.30 -1.71
N SER A 238 0.54 -15.33 -2.31
CA SER A 238 0.77 -16.06 -3.55
C SER A 238 0.52 -17.57 -3.40
N LEU A 239 0.97 -18.16 -2.30
CA LEU A 239 0.71 -19.57 -1.99
C LEU A 239 -0.79 -19.83 -1.76
N LEU A 240 -1.49 -18.90 -1.12
CA LEU A 240 -2.94 -19.00 -0.91
C LEU A 240 -3.70 -18.89 -2.24
N GLU A 241 -3.33 -17.98 -3.13
CA GLU A 241 -3.91 -17.87 -4.48
C GLU A 241 -3.75 -19.18 -5.26
N LEU A 242 -2.55 -19.75 -5.28
CA LEU A 242 -2.28 -21.04 -5.95
C LEU A 242 -3.15 -22.18 -5.38
N ARG A 243 -3.27 -22.28 -4.07
CA ARG A 243 -4.13 -23.28 -3.42
C ARG A 243 -5.62 -23.09 -3.75
N LEU A 244 -6.08 -21.85 -3.80
CA LEU A 244 -7.47 -21.52 -4.14
C LEU A 244 -7.78 -21.85 -5.60
N GLU A 245 -6.86 -21.58 -6.52
CA GLU A 245 -7.01 -21.94 -7.94
C GLU A 245 -7.07 -23.45 -8.13
N GLU A 246 -6.20 -24.19 -7.48
CA GLU A 246 -6.21 -25.67 -7.55
C GLU A 246 -7.50 -26.25 -6.98
N LYS A 247 -7.96 -25.76 -5.82
CA LYS A 247 -9.25 -26.15 -5.23
C LYS A 247 -10.44 -25.82 -6.13
N SER A 248 -10.45 -24.66 -6.75
CA SER A 248 -11.49 -24.24 -7.69
C SER A 248 -11.52 -25.14 -8.92
N ARG A 249 -10.34 -25.50 -9.43
CA ARG A 249 -10.21 -26.44 -10.56
C ARG A 249 -10.72 -27.82 -10.20
N GLN A 250 -10.33 -28.36 -9.06
CA GLN A 250 -10.80 -29.68 -8.57
C GLN A 250 -12.33 -29.70 -8.41
N LEU A 251 -12.90 -28.64 -7.83
CA LEU A 251 -14.34 -28.50 -7.66
C LEU A 251 -15.07 -28.41 -9.02
N SER A 252 -14.51 -27.69 -9.98
CA SER A 252 -15.08 -27.59 -11.32
C SER A 252 -15.07 -28.95 -12.05
N LEU A 253 -14.01 -29.75 -11.91
CA LEU A 253 -13.93 -31.08 -12.48
C LEU A 253 -14.93 -32.03 -11.81
N ALA A 254 -15.02 -32.06 -10.48
CA ALA A 254 -15.98 -32.86 -9.75
C ALA A 254 -17.45 -32.51 -10.12
N ASN A 255 -17.75 -31.20 -10.24
CA ASN A 255 -19.09 -30.76 -10.66
C ASN A 255 -19.44 -31.21 -12.10
N ARG A 256 -18.45 -31.19 -13.01
CA ARG A 256 -18.67 -31.72 -14.38
C ARG A 256 -18.92 -33.20 -14.38
N GLU A 257 -18.17 -33.95 -13.59
CA GLU A 257 -18.33 -35.39 -13.46
C GLU A 257 -19.70 -35.74 -12.85
N LEU A 258 -20.11 -35.05 -11.80
CA LEU A 258 -21.44 -35.21 -11.21
C LEU A 258 -22.57 -34.86 -12.20
N ALA A 259 -22.39 -33.79 -12.99
CA ALA A 259 -23.35 -33.42 -14.03
C ALA A 259 -23.44 -34.50 -15.12
N ASP A 260 -22.31 -35.06 -15.57
CA ASP A 260 -22.28 -36.15 -16.54
C ASP A 260 -22.96 -37.45 -15.99
N GLN A 261 -22.74 -37.73 -14.71
CA GLN A 261 -23.41 -38.88 -14.06
C GLN A 261 -24.91 -38.65 -13.89
N ALA A 262 -25.36 -37.42 -13.59
CA ALA A 262 -26.78 -37.08 -13.46
C ALA A 262 -27.52 -37.12 -14.82
N LEU A 263 -26.83 -36.78 -15.91
CA LEU A 263 -27.42 -36.70 -17.26
C LEU A 263 -27.47 -38.06 -17.98
N LYS A 264 -26.73 -39.05 -17.52
CA LYS A 264 -26.66 -40.40 -18.15
C LYS A 264 -27.19 -41.47 -17.20
N ASP A 265 -27.98 -42.38 -17.74
CA ASP A 265 -28.41 -43.60 -17.04
C ASP A 265 -27.18 -44.51 -16.78
N ASN A 266 -27.01 -44.94 -15.54
CA ASN A 266 -25.82 -45.69 -15.11
C ASN A 266 -25.66 -47.07 -15.81
N LEU A 267 -26.76 -47.67 -16.27
CA LEU A 267 -26.76 -48.97 -16.89
C LEU A 267 -26.63 -48.90 -18.42
N THR A 268 -27.40 -47.99 -19.04
CA THR A 268 -27.49 -47.91 -20.50
C THR A 268 -26.55 -46.88 -21.11
N LYS A 269 -25.99 -45.99 -20.28
CA LYS A 269 -25.17 -44.80 -20.67
C LYS A 269 -25.89 -43.84 -21.62
N LEU A 270 -27.20 -44.02 -21.82
CA LEU A 270 -28.04 -43.11 -22.59
C LEU A 270 -28.46 -41.90 -21.74
N PRO A 271 -28.90 -40.80 -22.39
CA PRO A 271 -29.43 -39.65 -21.67
C PRO A 271 -30.58 -40.05 -20.73
N ASN A 272 -30.52 -39.56 -19.50
CA ASN A 272 -31.52 -39.87 -18.49
C ASN A 272 -32.86 -39.21 -18.86
N ARG A 273 -33.99 -39.84 -18.56
CA ARG A 273 -35.35 -39.44 -18.96
C ARG A 273 -35.84 -38.10 -18.35
N LEU A 274 -35.00 -37.37 -17.67
CA LEU A 274 -35.28 -36.05 -17.05
C LEU A 274 -35.05 -34.85 -18.01
N TYR A 275 -34.96 -35.13 -19.34
CA TYR A 275 -35.00 -34.14 -20.42
C TYR A 275 -36.15 -34.38 -21.36
#